data_7823963b6ea3b29ea9bcff71bd10e0a8
#
_entry.id   7823963b6ea3b29ea9bcff71bd10e0a8
#
_cell.length_a   1.000
_cell.length_b   1.000
_cell.length_c   1.000
_cell.angle_alpha   90.00
_cell.angle_beta   90.00
_cell.angle_gamma   90.00
#
_symmetry.space_group_name_H-M   'P 1'
#
loop_
_entity.id
_entity.type
_entity.pdbx_description
1 polymer ?
#
loop_
_entity_poly.entity_id
_entity_poly.type
_entity_poly.pdbx_seq_one_letter_code
_entity_poly.pdbx_strand_id
1 'polypeptide(L)' 'MLCYRVAVQNSPLYFPVDFKFKENAEIFRNYLSKRDGRTDYYIIEIFYEIGLPDYKDEEVLLLLSQNQ' A
#
# COMPACT_ATOMS: atom_id res chain seq x y z
N MET A 1 3.75 -2.23 -16.23
CA MET A 1 3.13 -1.12 -15.51
C MET A 1 3.58 -1.14 -14.06
N LEU A 2 3.82 0.02 -13.51
CA LEU A 2 4.33 0.17 -12.14
C LEU A 2 3.20 0.28 -11.15
N CYS A 3 3.34 -0.37 -10.01
CA CYS A 3 2.45 -0.17 -8.87
C CYS A 3 3.25 -0.14 -7.57
N TYR A 4 2.59 0.27 -6.51
CA TYR A 4 3.20 0.41 -5.18
C TYR A 4 2.43 -0.44 -4.18
N ARG A 5 3.16 -1.09 -3.28
CA ARG A 5 2.58 -1.89 -2.19
C ARG A 5 3.25 -1.55 -0.87
N VAL A 6 2.52 -1.76 0.21
CA VAL A 6 3.08 -1.65 1.55
C VAL A 6 3.59 -3.02 1.98
N ALA A 7 4.83 -3.06 2.44
CA ALA A 7 5.51 -4.28 2.88
C ALA A 7 6.08 -4.09 4.27
N VAL A 8 6.55 -5.20 4.86
CA VAL A 8 7.16 -5.22 6.18
C VAL A 8 8.65 -5.45 6.02
N GLN A 9 9.48 -4.58 6.63
CA GLN A 9 10.93 -4.70 6.55
C GLN A 9 11.40 -6.02 7.17
N ASN A 10 12.41 -6.61 6.56
CA ASN A 10 13.03 -7.86 7.02
C ASN A 10 12.03 -9.04 7.06
N SER A 11 11.01 -9.00 6.23
CA SER A 11 9.98 -10.01 6.16
C SER A 11 9.53 -10.18 4.71
N PRO A 12 9.10 -11.38 4.29
CA PRO A 12 8.51 -11.54 2.96
C PRO A 12 7.07 -11.05 2.89
N LEU A 13 6.51 -10.57 3.99
CA LEU A 13 5.11 -10.18 4.07
C LEU A 13 4.87 -8.82 3.41
N TYR A 14 3.75 -8.71 2.71
CA TYR A 14 3.28 -7.46 2.15
C TYR A 14 1.75 -7.48 2.11
N PHE A 15 1.15 -6.30 2.01
CA PHE A 15 -0.29 -6.20 1.81
C PHE A 15 -0.60 -6.32 0.32
N PRO A 16 -1.50 -7.23 -0.08
CA PRO A 16 -1.79 -7.46 -1.50
C PRO A 16 -2.73 -6.38 -2.06
N VAL A 17 -2.33 -5.13 -1.92
CA VAL A 17 -3.09 -3.97 -2.39
C VAL A 17 -2.18 -3.16 -3.31
N ASP A 18 -2.56 -3.04 -4.56
CA ASP A 18 -1.81 -2.31 -5.57
C ASP A 18 -2.28 -0.87 -5.63
N PHE A 19 -1.35 0.06 -5.50
CA PHE A 19 -1.62 1.48 -5.64
C PHE A 19 -0.99 2.00 -6.93
N LYS A 20 -1.73 2.83 -7.63
CA LYS A 20 -1.24 3.52 -8.82
C LYS A 20 -0.29 4.66 -8.45
N PHE A 21 -0.60 5.36 -7.36
CA PHE A 21 0.16 6.52 -6.92
C PHE A 21 0.88 6.22 -5.60
N LYS A 22 2.15 6.58 -5.55
CA LYS A 22 2.98 6.36 -4.37
C LYS A 22 2.41 7.09 -3.15
N GLU A 23 1.90 8.31 -3.33
CA GLU A 23 1.30 9.09 -2.26
C GLU A 23 0.16 8.33 -1.58
N ASN A 24 -0.64 7.60 -2.34
CA ASN A 24 -1.75 6.83 -1.80
C ASN A 24 -1.26 5.63 -1.00
N ALA A 25 -0.19 4.98 -1.48
CA ALA A 25 0.45 3.91 -0.72
C ALA A 25 1.04 4.45 0.59
N GLU A 26 1.60 5.65 0.58
CA GLU A 26 2.14 6.29 1.79
C GLU A 26 1.04 6.60 2.80
N ILE A 27 -0.12 7.05 2.36
CA ILE A 27 -1.29 7.28 3.23
C ILE A 27 -1.69 5.97 3.92
N PHE A 28 -1.77 4.89 3.15
CA PHE A 28 -2.10 3.58 3.68
C PHE A 28 -1.04 3.10 4.68
N ARG A 29 0.24 3.24 4.34
CA ARG A 29 1.33 2.89 5.23
C ARG A 29 1.26 3.65 6.55
N ASN A 30 1.03 4.95 6.49
CA ASN A 30 0.94 5.79 7.69
C ASN A 30 -0.24 5.38 8.58
N TYR A 31 -1.37 5.04 7.96
CA TYR A 31 -2.52 4.52 8.69
C TYR A 31 -2.17 3.22 9.41
N LEU A 32 -1.54 2.28 8.71
CA LEU A 32 -1.18 0.99 9.28
C LEU A 32 -0.15 1.14 10.41
N SER A 33 0.84 2.00 10.23
CA SER A 33 1.86 2.27 11.22
C SER A 33 1.24 2.82 12.51
N LYS A 34 0.31 3.73 12.38
CA LYS A 34 -0.38 4.33 13.52
C LYS A 34 -1.30 3.32 14.22
N ARG A 35 -2.06 2.56 13.42
CA ARG A 35 -2.97 1.55 13.96
C ARG A 35 -2.24 0.48 14.76
N ASP A 36 -1.13 0.00 14.21
CA ASP A 36 -0.41 -1.16 14.74
C ASP A 36 0.76 -0.77 15.67
N GLY A 37 1.07 0.53 15.76
CA GLY A 37 2.19 1.00 16.57
C GLY A 37 3.53 0.51 16.05
N ARG A 38 3.68 0.33 14.71
CA ARG A 38 4.87 -0.21 14.09
C ARG A 38 5.53 0.84 13.21
N THR A 39 6.85 0.73 13.07
CA THR A 39 7.64 1.62 12.23
C THR A 39 8.35 0.88 11.08
N ASP A 40 8.07 -0.41 10.92
CA ASP A 40 8.75 -1.26 9.95
C ASP A 40 7.96 -1.48 8.66
N TYR A 41 6.89 -0.73 8.44
CA TYR A 41 6.19 -0.72 7.15
C TYR A 41 6.92 0.20 6.18
N TYR A 42 7.04 -0.23 4.93
CA TYR A 42 7.67 0.57 3.90
C TYR A 42 6.99 0.31 2.55
N ILE A 43 7.31 1.13 1.56
CA ILE A 43 6.70 1.06 0.23
C ILE A 43 7.66 0.34 -0.70
N ILE A 44 7.15 -0.65 -1.44
CA ILE A 44 7.89 -1.31 -2.51
C ILE A 44 7.27 -0.97 -3.85
N GLU A 45 8.11 -0.94 -4.88
CA GLU A 45 7.69 -0.75 -6.26
C GLU A 45 7.66 -2.11 -6.93
N ILE A 46 6.56 -2.38 -7.65
CA ILE A 46 6.38 -3.62 -8.39
C ILE A 46 6.08 -3.27 -9.83
N PHE A 47 6.83 -3.87 -10.75
CA PHE A 47 6.63 -3.66 -12.17
C PHE A 47 5.99 -4.89 -12.78
N TYR A 48 4.82 -4.70 -13.40
CA TYR A 48 4.13 -5.75 -14.14
C TYR A 48 4.52 -5.70 -15.61
N GLU A 49 5.10 -6.78 -16.11
CA GLU A 49 5.46 -6.90 -17.53
C GLU A 49 4.26 -7.31 -18.37
N ILE A 50 3.39 -8.15 -17.79
CA ILE A 50 2.21 -8.69 -18.46
C ILE A 50 1.01 -8.49 -17.56
N GLY A 51 -0.10 -8.05 -18.15
CA GLY A 51 -1.33 -7.81 -17.42
C GLY A 51 -1.40 -6.41 -16.83
N LEU A 52 -2.52 -6.10 -16.21
CA LEU A 52 -2.76 -4.81 -15.58
C LEU A 52 -2.93 -5.00 -14.08
N PRO A 53 -2.25 -4.16 -13.26
CA PRO A 53 -2.51 -4.16 -11.83
C PRO A 53 -3.96 -3.77 -11.55
N ASP A 54 -4.53 -4.34 -10.51
CA ASP A 54 -5.86 -3.97 -10.04
C ASP A 54 -5.70 -2.87 -8.99
N TYR A 55 -5.68 -1.63 -9.45
CA TYR A 55 -5.43 -0.47 -8.58
C TYR A 55 -6.59 -0.24 -7.62
N LYS A 56 -6.27 -0.12 -6.34
CA LYS A 56 -7.25 0.00 -5.25
C LYS A 56 -7.20 1.36 -4.54
N ASP A 57 -6.58 2.35 -5.16
CA ASP A 57 -6.39 3.67 -4.53
C ASP A 57 -7.69 4.24 -3.97
N GLU A 58 -8.73 4.32 -4.80
CA GLU A 58 -10.00 4.95 -4.39
C GLU A 58 -10.70 4.15 -3.29
N GLU A 59 -10.73 2.82 -3.44
CA GLU A 59 -11.39 1.94 -2.46
C GLU A 59 -10.73 2.05 -1.09
N VAL A 60 -9.41 2.02 -1.05
CA VAL A 60 -8.67 2.08 0.22
C VAL A 60 -8.82 3.45 0.87
N LEU A 61 -8.67 4.52 0.10
CA LEU A 61 -8.81 5.88 0.65
C LEU A 61 -10.21 6.12 1.19
N LEU A 62 -11.24 5.59 0.54
CA LEU A 62 -12.61 5.68 1.03
C LEU A 62 -12.77 4.95 2.35
N LEU A 63 -12.24 3.73 2.46
CA LEU A 63 -12.28 2.96 3.70
C LEU A 63 -11.56 3.68 4.83
N LEU A 64 -10.39 4.26 4.57
CA LEU A 64 -9.63 4.99 5.57
C LEU A 64 -10.39 6.22 6.07
N SER A 65 -11.09 6.92 5.18
CA SER A 65 -11.87 8.10 5.56
C SER A 65 -13.07 7.73 6.43
N GLN A 66 -13.61 6.53 6.27
CA GLN A 66 -14.74 6.05 7.07
C GLN A 66 -14.32 5.60 8.47
N ASN A 67 -13.05 5.28 8.67
CA ASN A 67 -12.51 4.76 9.92
C ASN A 67 -11.82 5.82 10.78
N GLN A 68 -11.98 7.08 10.41
CA GLN A 68 -11.39 8.19 11.18
C GLN A 68 -12.38 8.78 12.18
#